data_c5b801db11e47849cca2f9e9a96eb188
#
_entry.id   c5b801db11e47849cca2f9e9a96eb188
#
_cell.length_a   1.000
_cell.length_b   1.000
_cell.length_c   1.000
_cell.angle_alpha   90.00
_cell.angle_beta   90.00
_cell.angle_gamma   90.00
#
_symmetry.space_group_name_H-M   'P 1'
#
loop_
_entity.id
_entity.type
_entity.pdbx_description
1 polymer ?
#
loop_
_entity_poly.entity_id
_entity_poly.type
_entity_poly.pdbx_seq_one_letter_code
_entity_poly.pdbx_strand_id
1 'polypeptide(L)'
;MAVFMKKLIKEFWNVLKSEYENKHKENIFKNYSQTEHVLENFRTYLKDLFLKYPSNVDIVCVLASVELELRYEKNAIKLLEDFVLKYNEVINDVDKARIYTNLGFYYEADKKQDDYLLKADKLNSPFIETYRGLALTSFSNYERNKTIEDLDNSLMYFEKALKITKDYEIQFGYAVCLFEMKEYQKAKVIFEKLLLEYPDRMRLLLCMAYCEVYLGNKEEAIYYLKKVEVGQDKKYYLTTDDIADYQVFEAYYVLGEYDLFLEECEKAILDYYFADWEHYYYTLWFKNKHEKFYEYISKYKDEILQNIEETKMDDDFSCEKEKQDYIKSYEEDLEKLITMSNKIQNENYKPIIKLELYPEYGCFLVDCIRHNF
;
A
#
# COMPACT_ATOMS: atom_id res chain seq x y z
N MET A 1 -0.75 -38.26 -4.64
CA MET A 1 -0.16 -38.10 -3.30
C MET A 1 -0.18 -36.61 -2.85
N ALA A 2 0.18 -35.63 -3.70
CA ALA A 2 0.16 -34.21 -3.34
C ALA A 2 -1.24 -33.70 -2.88
N VAL A 3 -2.30 -33.94 -3.66
CA VAL A 3 -3.68 -33.52 -3.31
C VAL A 3 -4.11 -34.05 -1.92
N PHE A 4 -3.69 -35.25 -1.59
CA PHE A 4 -3.99 -35.85 -0.28
C PHE A 4 -3.25 -35.14 0.86
N MET A 5 -1.97 -34.75 0.67
CA MET A 5 -1.19 -34.11 1.72
C MET A 5 -1.70 -32.70 2.07
N LYS A 6 -1.95 -31.87 1.05
CA LYS A 6 -2.54 -30.54 1.25
C LYS A 6 -3.87 -30.60 2.01
N LYS A 7 -4.72 -31.57 1.65
CA LYS A 7 -6.01 -31.80 2.33
C LYS A 7 -5.80 -32.17 3.81
N LEU A 8 -4.89 -33.10 4.09
CA LEU A 8 -4.58 -33.53 5.47
C LEU A 8 -4.08 -32.36 6.34
N ILE A 9 -3.18 -31.55 5.82
CA ILE A 9 -2.65 -30.37 6.50
C ILE A 9 -3.79 -29.39 6.79
N LYS A 10 -4.63 -29.11 5.80
CA LYS A 10 -5.76 -28.19 5.94
C LYS A 10 -6.80 -28.68 6.94
N GLU A 11 -7.12 -29.98 6.96
CA GLU A 11 -8.04 -30.56 7.92
C GLU A 11 -7.51 -30.40 9.36
N PHE A 12 -6.22 -30.67 9.59
CA PHE A 12 -5.62 -30.49 10.91
C PHE A 12 -5.63 -29.01 11.35
N TRP A 13 -5.26 -28.10 10.46
CA TRP A 13 -5.31 -26.66 10.74
C TRP A 13 -6.73 -26.20 11.08
N ASN A 14 -7.74 -26.64 10.33
CA ASN A 14 -9.13 -26.27 10.57
C ASN A 14 -9.63 -26.75 11.93
N VAL A 15 -9.18 -27.92 12.41
CA VAL A 15 -9.50 -28.41 13.77
C VAL A 15 -8.93 -27.44 14.81
N LEU A 16 -7.63 -27.13 14.74
CA LEU A 16 -6.98 -26.22 15.69
C LEU A 16 -7.62 -24.83 15.69
N LYS A 17 -7.88 -24.29 14.50
CA LYS A 17 -8.55 -22.99 14.31
C LYS A 17 -9.94 -22.98 14.92
N SER A 18 -10.75 -23.99 14.62
CA SER A 18 -12.13 -24.10 15.14
C SER A 18 -12.17 -24.27 16.66
N GLU A 19 -11.27 -25.05 17.24
CA GLU A 19 -11.16 -25.20 18.69
C GLU A 19 -10.84 -23.86 19.36
N TYR A 20 -9.88 -23.11 18.82
CA TYR A 20 -9.53 -21.77 19.31
C TYR A 20 -10.70 -20.80 19.21
N GLU A 21 -11.28 -20.64 18.00
CA GLU A 21 -12.36 -19.69 17.72
C GLU A 21 -13.63 -19.99 18.52
N ASN A 22 -13.94 -21.27 18.74
CA ASN A 22 -15.05 -21.69 19.59
C ASN A 22 -14.85 -21.33 21.07
N LYS A 23 -13.62 -21.46 21.57
CA LYS A 23 -13.25 -21.18 22.95
C LYS A 23 -13.21 -19.68 23.22
N HIS A 24 -12.58 -18.89 22.33
CA HIS A 24 -12.30 -17.46 22.54
C HIS A 24 -13.34 -16.53 21.91
N LYS A 25 -14.21 -17.05 21.03
CA LYS A 25 -15.23 -16.28 20.28
C LYS A 25 -14.65 -15.15 19.44
N GLU A 26 -13.41 -15.33 18.96
CA GLU A 26 -12.70 -14.38 18.12
C GLU A 26 -11.86 -15.10 17.05
N ASN A 27 -11.48 -14.38 15.99
CA ASN A 27 -10.61 -14.91 14.94
C ASN A 27 -9.23 -15.21 15.50
N ILE A 28 -8.65 -16.35 15.09
CA ILE A 28 -7.34 -16.83 15.57
C ILE A 28 -6.19 -15.83 15.34
N PHE A 29 -6.29 -14.94 14.33
CA PHE A 29 -5.25 -13.96 14.04
C PHE A 29 -5.47 -12.59 14.68
N LYS A 30 -6.51 -12.43 15.52
CA LYS A 30 -6.82 -11.16 16.16
C LYS A 30 -5.85 -10.80 17.30
N ASN A 31 -5.39 -11.80 18.05
CA ASN A 31 -4.51 -11.61 19.20
C ASN A 31 -3.34 -12.58 19.15
N TYR A 32 -2.17 -12.10 18.74
CA TYR A 32 -0.97 -12.92 18.54
C TYR A 32 -0.53 -13.66 19.81
N SER A 33 -0.53 -13.01 20.98
CA SER A 33 -0.06 -13.62 22.22
C SER A 33 -0.90 -14.83 22.67
N GLN A 34 -2.17 -14.89 22.26
CA GLN A 34 -3.06 -16.00 22.55
C GLN A 34 -2.99 -17.12 21.50
N THR A 35 -2.56 -16.79 20.28
CA THR A 35 -2.51 -17.76 19.17
C THR A 35 -1.17 -18.44 19.00
N GLU A 36 -0.10 -17.89 19.56
CA GLU A 36 1.25 -18.41 19.42
C GLU A 36 1.33 -19.92 19.74
N HIS A 37 0.69 -20.37 20.83
CA HIS A 37 0.70 -21.78 21.20
C HIS A 37 -0.03 -22.68 20.19
N VAL A 38 -1.07 -22.19 19.51
CA VAL A 38 -1.79 -22.94 18.46
C VAL A 38 -0.92 -23.07 17.24
N LEU A 39 -0.23 -21.99 16.86
CA LEU A 39 0.74 -21.98 15.77
C LEU A 39 1.93 -22.90 16.07
N GLU A 40 2.45 -22.92 17.30
CA GLU A 40 3.52 -23.85 17.70
C GLU A 40 3.08 -25.34 17.66
N ASN A 41 1.83 -25.62 18.04
CA ASN A 41 1.27 -26.98 17.89
C ASN A 41 1.19 -27.37 16.42
N PHE A 42 0.73 -26.46 15.56
CA PHE A 42 0.66 -26.71 14.13
C PHE A 42 2.05 -26.87 13.50
N ARG A 43 3.00 -26.04 13.91
CA ARG A 43 4.41 -26.15 13.54
C ARG A 43 5.01 -27.51 13.88
N THR A 44 4.77 -27.97 15.09
CA THR A 44 5.26 -29.29 15.56
C THR A 44 4.70 -30.41 14.69
N TYR A 45 3.40 -30.40 14.43
CA TYR A 45 2.76 -31.37 13.54
C TYR A 45 3.38 -31.36 12.12
N LEU A 46 3.62 -30.16 11.56
CA LEU A 46 4.22 -30.02 10.24
C LEU A 46 5.68 -30.52 10.21
N LYS A 47 6.46 -30.27 11.29
CA LYS A 47 7.83 -30.79 11.42
C LYS A 47 7.85 -32.33 11.46
N ASP A 48 6.93 -32.95 12.17
CA ASP A 48 6.79 -34.42 12.20
C ASP A 48 6.42 -34.97 10.82
N LEU A 49 5.55 -34.28 10.08
CA LEU A 49 5.24 -34.66 8.70
C LEU A 49 6.44 -34.47 7.78
N PHE A 50 7.20 -33.38 7.93
CA PHE A 50 8.38 -33.10 7.13
C PHE A 50 9.48 -34.14 7.32
N LEU A 51 9.67 -34.64 8.55
CA LEU A 51 10.59 -35.76 8.83
C LEU A 51 10.18 -37.04 8.10
N LYS A 52 8.89 -37.31 7.97
CA LYS A 52 8.37 -38.51 7.28
C LYS A 52 8.35 -38.36 5.76
N TYR A 53 8.14 -37.13 5.26
CA TYR A 53 7.95 -36.83 3.85
C TYR A 53 8.82 -35.63 3.43
N PRO A 54 10.16 -35.75 3.49
CA PRO A 54 11.09 -34.62 3.42
C PRO A 54 11.16 -33.93 2.05
N SER A 55 10.61 -34.53 0.98
CA SER A 55 10.54 -33.93 -0.36
C SER A 55 9.14 -33.39 -0.72
N ASN A 56 8.24 -33.31 0.26
CA ASN A 56 6.87 -32.86 -0.02
C ASN A 56 6.74 -31.33 0.03
N VAL A 57 6.37 -30.73 -1.09
CA VAL A 57 6.29 -29.27 -1.26
C VAL A 57 5.15 -28.67 -0.43
N ASP A 58 4.00 -29.35 -0.29
CA ASP A 58 2.89 -28.84 0.52
C ASP A 58 3.32 -28.64 1.98
N ILE A 59 4.06 -29.62 2.53
CA ILE A 59 4.52 -29.54 3.92
C ILE A 59 5.50 -28.40 4.10
N VAL A 60 6.52 -28.29 3.25
CA VAL A 60 7.58 -27.28 3.43
C VAL A 60 7.05 -25.86 3.24
N CYS A 61 6.16 -25.63 2.27
CA CYS A 61 5.58 -24.31 2.04
C CYS A 61 4.67 -23.85 3.18
N VAL A 62 3.82 -24.75 3.69
CA VAL A 62 2.96 -24.40 4.85
C VAL A 62 3.78 -24.24 6.13
N LEU A 63 4.80 -25.09 6.34
CA LEU A 63 5.70 -24.94 7.49
C LEU A 63 6.43 -23.56 7.44
N ALA A 64 6.91 -23.14 6.27
CA ALA A 64 7.52 -21.83 6.10
C ALA A 64 6.53 -20.69 6.41
N SER A 65 5.26 -20.81 6.00
CA SER A 65 4.22 -19.84 6.34
C SER A 65 3.93 -19.78 7.85
N VAL A 66 3.96 -20.91 8.53
CA VAL A 66 3.82 -20.96 10.00
C VAL A 66 5.04 -20.35 10.69
N GLU A 67 6.25 -20.63 10.21
CA GLU A 67 7.47 -20.00 10.73
C GLU A 67 7.41 -18.46 10.61
N LEU A 68 6.87 -17.94 9.49
CA LEU A 68 6.66 -16.49 9.30
C LEU A 68 5.65 -15.94 10.34
N GLU A 69 4.51 -16.59 10.50
CA GLU A 69 3.50 -16.17 11.49
C GLU A 69 4.05 -16.16 12.92
N LEU A 70 4.97 -17.07 13.22
CA LEU A 70 5.69 -17.11 14.50
C LEU A 70 6.87 -16.11 14.58
N ARG A 71 7.02 -15.23 13.58
CA ARG A 71 8.10 -14.24 13.48
C ARG A 71 9.51 -14.84 13.34
N TYR A 72 9.58 -16.07 12.82
CA TYR A 72 10.85 -16.74 12.52
C TYR A 72 11.17 -16.65 11.01
N GLU A 73 11.11 -15.45 10.45
CA GLU A 73 11.27 -15.18 9.01
C GLU A 73 12.56 -15.80 8.42
N LYS A 74 13.69 -15.64 9.12
CA LYS A 74 14.97 -16.24 8.69
C LYS A 74 14.90 -17.77 8.57
N ASN A 75 14.10 -18.42 9.44
CA ASN A 75 13.91 -19.86 9.36
C ASN A 75 13.04 -20.24 8.16
N ALA A 76 11.99 -19.47 7.89
CA ALA A 76 11.12 -19.68 6.73
C ALA A 76 11.91 -19.59 5.41
N ILE A 77 12.70 -18.53 5.25
CA ILE A 77 13.57 -18.32 4.08
C ILE A 77 14.54 -19.49 3.91
N LYS A 78 15.33 -19.78 4.96
CA LYS A 78 16.33 -20.84 4.92
C LYS A 78 15.70 -22.20 4.61
N LEU A 79 14.54 -22.50 5.18
CA LEU A 79 13.83 -23.75 4.95
C LEU A 79 13.49 -23.94 3.47
N LEU A 80 12.99 -22.90 2.80
CA LEU A 80 12.62 -22.96 1.38
C LEU A 80 13.85 -22.97 0.47
N GLU A 81 14.89 -22.19 0.77
CA GLU A 81 16.13 -22.17 -0.01
C GLU A 81 16.85 -23.51 0.05
N ASP A 82 17.01 -24.09 1.26
CA ASP A 82 17.63 -25.40 1.46
C ASP A 82 16.81 -26.51 0.77
N PHE A 83 15.47 -26.40 0.81
CA PHE A 83 14.58 -27.36 0.16
C PHE A 83 14.76 -27.34 -1.37
N VAL A 84 14.73 -26.15 -2.00
CA VAL A 84 14.93 -26.04 -3.45
C VAL A 84 16.31 -26.55 -3.82
N LEU A 85 17.36 -26.17 -3.09
CA LEU A 85 18.72 -26.62 -3.36
C LEU A 85 18.82 -28.15 -3.32
N LYS A 86 18.19 -28.79 -2.34
CA LYS A 86 18.26 -30.24 -2.13
C LYS A 86 17.43 -31.06 -3.11
N TYR A 87 16.24 -30.55 -3.48
CA TYR A 87 15.25 -31.31 -4.24
C TYR A 87 15.00 -30.76 -5.66
N ASN A 88 15.88 -29.90 -6.18
CA ASN A 88 15.72 -29.24 -7.48
C ASN A 88 15.41 -30.20 -8.64
N GLU A 89 16.03 -31.38 -8.64
CA GLU A 89 15.85 -32.39 -9.72
C GLU A 89 14.59 -33.25 -9.54
N VAL A 90 13.93 -33.15 -8.37
CA VAL A 90 12.78 -33.99 -8.01
C VAL A 90 11.45 -33.25 -8.12
N ILE A 91 11.46 -31.94 -7.83
CA ILE A 91 10.28 -31.08 -7.87
C ILE A 91 10.03 -30.54 -9.28
N ASN A 92 8.77 -30.48 -9.69
CA ASN A 92 8.37 -29.95 -10.99
C ASN A 92 8.39 -28.41 -11.03
N ASP A 93 8.24 -27.83 -12.21
CA ASP A 93 8.32 -26.37 -12.40
C ASP A 93 7.18 -25.61 -11.70
N VAL A 94 6.00 -26.19 -11.56
CA VAL A 94 4.88 -25.56 -10.80
C VAL A 94 5.25 -25.46 -9.33
N ASP A 95 5.80 -26.52 -8.73
CA ASP A 95 6.24 -26.53 -7.35
C ASP A 95 7.40 -25.56 -7.12
N LYS A 96 8.36 -25.47 -8.07
CA LYS A 96 9.44 -24.47 -8.03
C LYS A 96 8.88 -23.05 -8.07
N ALA A 97 7.96 -22.78 -9.01
CA ALA A 97 7.33 -21.47 -9.11
C ALA A 97 6.60 -21.07 -7.81
N ARG A 98 5.90 -22.01 -7.18
CA ARG A 98 5.26 -21.81 -5.87
C ARG A 98 6.26 -21.41 -4.79
N ILE A 99 7.37 -22.15 -4.67
CA ILE A 99 8.41 -21.86 -3.68
C ILE A 99 9.07 -20.52 -3.98
N TYR A 100 9.38 -20.22 -5.24
CA TYR A 100 9.97 -18.94 -5.62
C TYR A 100 9.03 -17.76 -5.34
N THR A 101 7.72 -17.92 -5.56
CA THR A 101 6.75 -16.88 -5.20
C THR A 101 6.74 -16.63 -3.70
N ASN A 102 6.73 -17.71 -2.89
CA ASN A 102 6.78 -17.58 -1.43
C ASN A 102 8.11 -16.92 -0.97
N LEU A 103 9.24 -17.29 -1.55
CA LEU A 103 10.53 -16.65 -1.27
C LEU A 103 10.52 -15.17 -1.65
N GLY A 104 9.92 -14.81 -2.79
CA GLY A 104 9.74 -13.41 -3.18
C GLY A 104 8.97 -12.64 -2.13
N PHE A 105 7.92 -13.21 -1.55
CA PHE A 105 7.17 -12.59 -0.46
C PHE A 105 8.06 -12.39 0.80
N TYR A 106 8.82 -13.42 1.20
CA TYR A 106 9.66 -13.35 2.40
C TYR A 106 10.85 -12.38 2.27
N TYR A 107 11.25 -12.04 1.06
CA TYR A 107 12.26 -11.03 0.77
C TYR A 107 11.68 -9.65 0.47
N GLU A 108 10.48 -9.34 0.99
CA GLU A 108 9.86 -8.03 0.80
C GLU A 108 10.84 -6.89 1.11
N ALA A 109 10.89 -5.89 0.22
CA ALA A 109 11.82 -4.75 0.26
C ALA A 109 13.32 -5.09 0.09
N ASP A 110 13.70 -6.35 -0.17
CA ASP A 110 15.06 -6.74 -0.55
C ASP A 110 15.16 -6.95 -2.08
N LYS A 111 16.32 -6.69 -2.67
CA LYS A 111 16.57 -6.93 -4.11
C LYS A 111 16.28 -8.38 -4.55
N LYS A 112 16.38 -9.33 -3.65
CA LYS A 112 16.07 -10.74 -3.91
C LYS A 112 14.56 -10.99 -4.14
N GLN A 113 13.69 -10.10 -3.71
CA GLN A 113 12.25 -10.20 -3.98
C GLN A 113 11.99 -10.36 -5.46
N ASP A 114 12.47 -9.41 -6.26
CA ASP A 114 12.31 -9.43 -7.72
C ASP A 114 12.95 -10.64 -8.36
N ASP A 115 14.16 -11.01 -7.92
CA ASP A 115 14.90 -12.16 -8.44
C ASP A 115 14.07 -13.46 -8.31
N TYR A 116 13.43 -13.68 -7.16
CA TYR A 116 12.62 -14.89 -6.94
C TYR A 116 11.30 -14.84 -7.70
N LEU A 117 10.60 -13.72 -7.70
CA LEU A 117 9.37 -13.57 -8.45
C LEU A 117 9.60 -13.74 -9.96
N LEU A 118 10.68 -13.18 -10.51
CA LEU A 118 11.06 -13.36 -11.91
C LEU A 118 11.48 -14.81 -12.22
N LYS A 119 12.07 -15.55 -11.27
CA LYS A 119 12.30 -16.99 -11.44
C LYS A 119 10.97 -17.75 -11.56
N ALA A 120 9.97 -17.38 -10.75
CA ALA A 120 8.64 -17.99 -10.85
C ALA A 120 7.95 -17.65 -12.17
N ASP A 121 8.02 -16.40 -12.65
CA ASP A 121 7.47 -15.99 -13.94
C ASP A 121 8.11 -16.75 -15.12
N LYS A 122 9.44 -16.93 -15.11
CA LYS A 122 10.17 -17.73 -16.13
C LYS A 122 9.72 -19.17 -16.21
N LEU A 123 9.19 -19.73 -15.14
CA LEU A 123 8.59 -21.07 -15.11
C LEU A 123 7.10 -21.07 -15.52
N ASN A 124 6.56 -19.94 -16.01
CA ASN A 124 5.15 -19.76 -16.33
C ASN A 124 4.25 -20.09 -15.13
N SER A 125 4.52 -19.45 -14.00
CA SER A 125 3.80 -19.66 -12.74
C SER A 125 2.27 -19.67 -12.96
N PRO A 126 1.54 -20.68 -12.46
CA PRO A 126 0.09 -20.66 -12.50
C PRO A 126 -0.53 -19.87 -11.34
N PHE A 127 0.30 -19.32 -10.44
CA PHE A 127 -0.14 -18.63 -9.23
C PHE A 127 -0.34 -17.15 -9.49
N ILE A 128 -1.51 -16.65 -9.13
CA ILE A 128 -1.84 -15.22 -9.22
C ILE A 128 -0.91 -14.39 -8.35
N GLU A 129 -0.50 -14.93 -7.21
CA GLU A 129 0.38 -14.30 -6.25
C GLU A 129 1.72 -13.89 -6.87
N THR A 130 2.25 -14.69 -7.81
CA THR A 130 3.47 -14.33 -8.56
C THR A 130 3.29 -13.01 -9.31
N TYR A 131 2.21 -12.89 -10.06
CA TYR A 131 1.95 -11.72 -10.91
C TYR A 131 1.48 -10.53 -10.09
N ARG A 132 0.73 -10.75 -9.01
CA ARG A 132 0.39 -9.72 -8.03
C ARG A 132 1.66 -9.14 -7.41
N GLY A 133 2.57 -9.99 -6.93
CA GLY A 133 3.86 -9.57 -6.37
C GLY A 133 4.66 -8.73 -7.37
N LEU A 134 4.86 -9.23 -8.59
CA LEU A 134 5.60 -8.50 -9.63
C LEU A 134 4.92 -7.16 -10.01
N ALA A 135 3.60 -7.14 -10.11
CA ALA A 135 2.87 -5.91 -10.42
C ALA A 135 3.03 -4.86 -9.33
N LEU A 136 2.85 -5.25 -8.06
CA LEU A 136 2.98 -4.34 -6.93
C LEU A 136 4.42 -3.84 -6.75
N THR A 137 5.42 -4.71 -6.91
CA THR A 137 6.84 -4.30 -6.81
C THR A 137 7.20 -3.33 -7.95
N SER A 138 6.74 -3.60 -9.18
CA SER A 138 6.96 -2.69 -10.31
C SER A 138 6.28 -1.35 -10.08
N PHE A 139 5.05 -1.34 -9.51
CA PHE A 139 4.38 -0.09 -9.16
C PHE A 139 5.13 0.69 -8.08
N SER A 140 5.61 0.02 -7.03
CA SER A 140 6.45 0.67 -6.00
C SER A 140 7.75 1.24 -6.57
N ASN A 141 8.35 0.58 -7.57
CA ASN A 141 9.50 1.12 -8.29
C ASN A 141 9.12 2.37 -9.08
N TYR A 142 7.96 2.37 -9.76
CA TYR A 142 7.41 3.56 -10.43
C TYR A 142 7.20 4.71 -9.44
N GLU A 143 6.65 4.45 -8.26
CA GLU A 143 6.45 5.49 -7.24
C GLU A 143 7.76 6.16 -6.83
N ARG A 144 8.82 5.37 -6.67
CA ARG A 144 10.16 5.86 -6.26
C ARG A 144 10.91 6.55 -7.39
N ASN A 145 10.90 5.97 -8.58
CA ASN A 145 11.77 6.38 -9.68
C ASN A 145 11.03 7.24 -10.71
N LYS A 146 9.69 7.19 -10.72
CA LYS A 146 8.79 7.83 -11.71
C LYS A 146 9.13 7.43 -13.15
N THR A 147 9.63 6.20 -13.39
CA THR A 147 9.94 5.69 -14.73
C THR A 147 8.72 5.06 -15.39
N ILE A 148 8.48 5.36 -16.66
CA ILE A 148 7.36 4.76 -17.41
C ILE A 148 7.56 3.26 -17.57
N GLU A 149 8.79 2.77 -17.71
CA GLU A 149 9.10 1.34 -17.82
C GLU A 149 8.59 0.54 -16.60
N ASP A 150 8.76 1.07 -15.39
CA ASP A 150 8.26 0.42 -14.17
C ASP A 150 6.73 0.35 -14.18
N LEU A 151 6.06 1.40 -14.67
CA LEU A 151 4.60 1.43 -14.79
C LEU A 151 4.08 0.47 -15.88
N ASP A 152 4.76 0.40 -17.03
CA ASP A 152 4.47 -0.57 -18.09
C ASP A 152 4.63 -2.01 -17.60
N ASN A 153 5.69 -2.29 -16.83
CA ASN A 153 5.89 -3.58 -16.21
C ASN A 153 4.77 -3.94 -15.23
N SER A 154 4.35 -2.99 -14.39
CA SER A 154 3.23 -3.20 -13.46
C SER A 154 1.95 -3.54 -14.23
N LEU A 155 1.61 -2.75 -15.25
CA LEU A 155 0.45 -3.01 -16.11
C LEU A 155 0.50 -4.39 -16.74
N MET A 156 1.63 -4.79 -17.33
CA MET A 156 1.84 -6.10 -17.95
C MET A 156 1.61 -7.25 -16.96
N TYR A 157 2.09 -7.12 -15.72
CA TYR A 157 1.91 -8.17 -14.72
C TYR A 157 0.46 -8.23 -14.20
N PHE A 158 -0.22 -7.10 -14.04
CA PHE A 158 -1.68 -7.12 -13.79
C PHE A 158 -2.44 -7.76 -14.96
N GLU A 159 -2.05 -7.55 -16.22
CA GLU A 159 -2.64 -8.24 -17.37
C GLU A 159 -2.43 -9.76 -17.33
N LYS A 160 -1.24 -10.23 -16.90
CA LYS A 160 -0.99 -11.65 -16.67
C LYS A 160 -1.89 -12.20 -15.56
N ALA A 161 -2.06 -11.48 -14.47
CA ALA A 161 -2.93 -11.85 -13.36
C ALA A 161 -4.41 -11.92 -13.79
N LEU A 162 -4.88 -10.97 -14.61
CA LEU A 162 -6.26 -10.95 -15.16
C LEU A 162 -6.60 -12.15 -16.06
N LYS A 163 -5.60 -12.85 -16.60
CA LYS A 163 -5.80 -14.11 -17.34
C LYS A 163 -6.11 -15.28 -16.42
N ILE A 164 -5.72 -15.17 -15.13
CA ILE A 164 -5.93 -16.20 -14.11
C ILE A 164 -7.23 -15.92 -13.34
N THR A 165 -7.46 -14.68 -12.94
CA THR A 165 -8.63 -14.28 -12.15
C THR A 165 -9.13 -12.89 -12.53
N LYS A 166 -10.38 -12.60 -12.13
CA LYS A 166 -10.98 -11.27 -12.23
C LYS A 166 -11.35 -10.72 -10.85
N ASP A 167 -10.55 -11.06 -9.85
CA ASP A 167 -10.76 -10.55 -8.51
C ASP A 167 -10.67 -9.03 -8.47
N TYR A 168 -11.35 -8.43 -7.51
CA TYR A 168 -11.43 -6.98 -7.34
C TYR A 168 -10.04 -6.32 -7.32
N GLU A 169 -9.13 -6.81 -6.47
CA GLU A 169 -7.80 -6.21 -6.30
C GLU A 169 -6.99 -6.13 -7.60
N ILE A 170 -7.08 -7.19 -8.42
CA ILE A 170 -6.34 -7.25 -9.70
C ILE A 170 -6.95 -6.30 -10.72
N GLN A 171 -8.30 -6.24 -10.82
CA GLN A 171 -8.96 -5.29 -11.70
C GLN A 171 -8.71 -3.85 -11.27
N PHE A 172 -8.74 -3.59 -9.95
CA PHE A 172 -8.46 -2.28 -9.36
C PHE A 172 -7.02 -1.84 -9.64
N GLY A 173 -6.02 -2.68 -9.34
CA GLY A 173 -4.61 -2.37 -9.61
C GLY A 173 -4.32 -2.11 -11.10
N TYR A 174 -4.93 -2.89 -12.00
CA TYR A 174 -4.84 -2.65 -13.43
C TYR A 174 -5.41 -1.29 -13.83
N ALA A 175 -6.57 -0.91 -13.28
CA ALA A 175 -7.20 0.39 -13.56
C ALA A 175 -6.36 1.55 -12.99
N VAL A 176 -5.72 1.37 -11.82
CA VAL A 176 -4.78 2.36 -11.27
C VAL A 176 -3.58 2.57 -12.20
N CYS A 177 -2.99 1.51 -12.74
CA CYS A 177 -1.90 1.66 -13.73
C CYS A 177 -2.36 2.44 -14.96
N LEU A 178 -3.56 2.15 -15.49
CA LEU A 178 -4.13 2.92 -16.62
C LEU A 178 -4.32 4.39 -16.27
N PHE A 179 -4.78 4.69 -15.04
CA PHE A 179 -4.94 6.07 -14.58
C PHE A 179 -3.59 6.79 -14.52
N GLU A 180 -2.56 6.18 -13.94
CA GLU A 180 -1.22 6.75 -13.86
C GLU A 180 -0.57 6.94 -15.26
N MET A 181 -0.93 6.09 -16.23
CA MET A 181 -0.58 6.23 -17.63
C MET A 181 -1.39 7.31 -18.36
N LYS A 182 -2.27 8.03 -17.66
CA LYS A 182 -3.20 9.05 -18.19
C LYS A 182 -4.26 8.51 -19.15
N GLU A 183 -4.49 7.21 -19.15
CA GLU A 183 -5.55 6.53 -19.87
C GLU A 183 -6.88 6.59 -19.09
N TYR A 184 -7.26 7.80 -18.66
CA TYR A 184 -8.34 8.06 -17.70
C TYR A 184 -9.68 7.46 -18.13
N GLN A 185 -10.00 7.49 -19.42
CA GLN A 185 -11.26 6.91 -19.92
C GLN A 185 -11.28 5.38 -19.78
N LYS A 186 -10.14 4.71 -20.01
CA LYS A 186 -10.05 3.26 -19.84
C LYS A 186 -10.09 2.87 -18.36
N ALA A 187 -9.39 3.59 -17.50
CA ALA A 187 -9.44 3.41 -16.06
C ALA A 187 -10.87 3.56 -15.52
N LYS A 188 -11.56 4.65 -15.92
CA LYS A 188 -12.95 4.94 -15.54
C LYS A 188 -13.88 3.77 -15.83
N VAL A 189 -13.83 3.20 -17.04
CA VAL A 189 -14.70 2.05 -17.42
C VAL A 189 -14.54 0.87 -16.47
N ILE A 190 -13.32 0.62 -15.99
CA ILE A 190 -13.06 -0.47 -15.05
C ILE A 190 -13.56 -0.10 -13.65
N PHE A 191 -13.27 1.10 -13.16
CA PHE A 191 -13.75 1.57 -11.87
C PHE A 191 -15.30 1.61 -11.82
N GLU A 192 -15.94 2.05 -12.89
CA GLU A 192 -17.40 2.05 -13.01
C GLU A 192 -17.98 0.64 -12.89
N LYS A 193 -17.37 -0.34 -13.58
CA LYS A 193 -17.76 -1.74 -13.45
C LYS A 193 -17.58 -2.27 -12.02
N LEU A 194 -16.45 -1.97 -11.38
CA LEU A 194 -16.20 -2.35 -10.00
C LEU A 194 -17.20 -1.68 -9.04
N LEU A 195 -17.56 -0.42 -9.29
CA LEU A 195 -18.55 0.29 -8.48
C LEU A 195 -19.96 -0.32 -8.58
N LEU A 196 -20.32 -0.96 -9.70
CA LEU A 196 -21.55 -1.73 -9.80
C LEU A 196 -21.56 -3.00 -8.90
N GLU A 197 -20.39 -3.63 -8.73
CA GLU A 197 -20.22 -4.81 -7.87
C GLU A 197 -20.05 -4.41 -6.38
N TYR A 198 -19.42 -3.28 -6.14
CA TYR A 198 -19.11 -2.73 -4.81
C TYR A 198 -19.67 -1.30 -4.66
N PRO A 199 -21.00 -1.14 -4.64
CA PRO A 199 -21.63 0.17 -4.58
C PRO A 199 -21.27 0.88 -3.27
N ASP A 200 -21.12 2.20 -3.36
CA ASP A 200 -20.76 3.07 -2.24
C ASP A 200 -19.38 2.80 -1.62
N ARG A 201 -18.47 2.11 -2.33
CA ARG A 201 -17.10 1.97 -1.87
C ARG A 201 -16.34 3.29 -2.05
N MET A 202 -15.89 3.88 -0.94
CA MET A 202 -15.30 5.22 -0.90
C MET A 202 -14.08 5.35 -1.81
N ARG A 203 -13.22 4.35 -1.83
CA ARG A 203 -12.05 4.30 -2.73
C ARG A 203 -12.45 4.36 -4.20
N LEU A 204 -13.49 3.64 -4.61
CA LEU A 204 -13.95 3.66 -6.00
C LEU A 204 -14.64 4.98 -6.35
N LEU A 205 -15.39 5.58 -5.42
CA LEU A 205 -15.97 6.91 -5.61
C LEU A 205 -14.89 7.97 -5.83
N LEU A 206 -13.80 7.92 -5.04
CA LEU A 206 -12.64 8.79 -5.23
C LEU A 206 -11.96 8.57 -6.59
N CYS A 207 -11.75 7.31 -6.99
CA CYS A 207 -11.17 6.96 -8.30
C CYS A 207 -12.03 7.49 -9.46
N MET A 208 -13.37 7.37 -9.35
CA MET A 208 -14.29 7.94 -10.33
C MET A 208 -14.17 9.45 -10.39
N ALA A 209 -14.15 10.13 -9.23
CA ALA A 209 -13.95 11.58 -9.16
C ALA A 209 -12.66 12.00 -9.85
N TYR A 210 -11.53 11.33 -9.58
CA TYR A 210 -10.24 11.66 -10.17
C TYR A 210 -10.22 11.46 -11.68
N CYS A 211 -10.84 10.39 -12.18
CA CYS A 211 -11.00 10.19 -13.62
C CYS A 211 -11.78 11.35 -14.26
N GLU A 212 -12.89 11.78 -13.63
CA GLU A 212 -13.72 12.86 -14.14
C GLU A 212 -13.00 14.22 -14.09
N VAL A 213 -12.16 14.46 -13.06
CA VAL A 213 -11.30 15.65 -13.00
C VAL A 213 -10.42 15.75 -14.24
N TYR A 214 -9.70 14.68 -14.58
CA TYR A 214 -8.78 14.69 -15.70
C TYR A 214 -9.46 14.57 -17.08
N LEU A 215 -10.71 14.08 -17.13
CA LEU A 215 -11.54 14.09 -18.33
C LEU A 215 -12.22 15.45 -18.56
N GLY A 216 -12.14 16.38 -17.59
CA GLY A 216 -12.75 17.70 -17.68
C GLY A 216 -14.24 17.73 -17.38
N ASN A 217 -14.80 16.67 -16.82
CA ASN A 217 -16.23 16.54 -16.46
C ASN A 217 -16.46 17.03 -15.01
N LYS A 218 -16.39 18.34 -14.85
CA LYS A 218 -16.39 19.01 -13.55
C LYS A 218 -17.59 18.67 -12.68
N GLU A 219 -18.79 18.65 -13.23
CA GLU A 219 -20.02 18.40 -12.48
C GLU A 219 -20.05 16.97 -11.91
N GLU A 220 -19.65 15.99 -12.73
CA GLU A 220 -19.54 14.59 -12.34
C GLU A 220 -18.45 14.38 -11.30
N ALA A 221 -17.29 15.04 -11.45
CA ALA A 221 -16.23 14.97 -10.46
C ALA A 221 -16.73 15.45 -9.08
N ILE A 222 -17.39 16.62 -9.02
CA ILE A 222 -17.97 17.17 -7.79
C ILE A 222 -19.05 16.23 -7.22
N TYR A 223 -19.87 15.63 -8.08
CA TYR A 223 -20.91 14.68 -7.65
C TYR A 223 -20.29 13.47 -6.93
N TYR A 224 -19.19 12.88 -7.45
CA TYR A 224 -18.51 11.79 -6.78
C TYR A 224 -17.79 12.25 -5.51
N LEU A 225 -17.06 13.36 -5.53
CA LEU A 225 -16.35 13.90 -4.36
C LEU A 225 -17.29 14.13 -3.17
N LYS A 226 -18.49 14.66 -3.41
CA LYS A 226 -19.49 14.87 -2.35
C LYS A 226 -20.05 13.58 -1.73
N LYS A 227 -19.81 12.43 -2.36
CA LYS A 227 -20.21 11.12 -1.82
C LYS A 227 -19.10 10.42 -1.06
N VAL A 228 -17.86 10.89 -1.19
CA VAL A 228 -16.72 10.31 -0.48
C VAL A 228 -16.80 10.69 0.99
N GLU A 229 -16.86 9.67 1.84
CA GLU A 229 -16.71 9.82 3.28
C GLU A 229 -15.23 9.60 3.63
N VAL A 230 -14.67 10.58 4.36
CA VAL A 230 -13.27 10.52 4.81
C VAL A 230 -13.12 9.55 5.97
N GLY A 231 -11.94 8.95 6.08
CA GLY A 231 -11.62 7.92 7.06
C GLY A 231 -11.81 6.52 6.53
N GLN A 232 -11.81 5.55 7.44
CA GLN A 232 -11.91 4.14 7.09
C GLN A 232 -13.28 3.77 6.53
N ASP A 233 -13.30 3.09 5.39
CA ASP A 233 -14.53 2.53 4.82
C ASP A 233 -15.06 1.40 5.72
N LYS A 234 -16.04 1.74 6.54
CA LYS A 234 -16.64 0.83 7.52
C LYS A 234 -17.39 -0.33 6.90
N LYS A 235 -17.83 -0.20 5.64
CA LYS A 235 -18.61 -1.24 4.95
C LYS A 235 -17.72 -2.36 4.43
N TYR A 236 -16.55 -2.03 3.93
CA TYR A 236 -15.65 -2.99 3.30
C TYR A 236 -14.47 -3.42 4.16
N TYR A 237 -14.17 -2.68 5.24
CA TYR A 237 -13.14 -2.98 6.26
C TYR A 237 -11.74 -3.32 5.72
N LEU A 238 -11.39 -2.80 4.56
CA LEU A 238 -10.05 -2.96 4.03
C LEU A 238 -9.16 -1.83 4.59
N THR A 239 -8.03 -2.19 5.16
CA THR A 239 -7.08 -1.22 5.77
C THR A 239 -6.52 -0.23 4.76
N THR A 240 -6.61 -0.56 3.48
CA THR A 240 -6.17 0.29 2.37
C THR A 240 -7.25 1.25 1.87
N ASP A 241 -8.46 1.19 2.43
CA ASP A 241 -9.59 2.03 2.01
C ASP A 241 -9.72 3.32 2.80
N ASP A 242 -8.75 3.64 3.65
CA ASP A 242 -8.75 4.92 4.34
C ASP A 242 -8.60 6.06 3.32
N ILE A 243 -9.59 6.94 3.30
CA ILE A 243 -9.56 8.15 2.50
C ILE A 243 -9.13 9.30 3.41
N ALA A 244 -8.01 9.93 3.09
CA ALA A 244 -7.56 11.13 3.79
C ALA A 244 -8.25 12.38 3.25
N ASP A 245 -8.49 13.36 4.12
CA ASP A 245 -9.15 14.63 3.78
C ASP A 245 -8.48 15.30 2.59
N TYR A 246 -7.15 15.33 2.56
CA TYR A 246 -6.40 15.97 1.48
C TYR A 246 -6.71 15.37 0.10
N GLN A 247 -7.02 14.10 0.00
CA GLN A 247 -7.36 13.47 -1.27
C GLN A 247 -8.64 14.06 -1.88
N VAL A 248 -9.57 14.49 -1.04
CA VAL A 248 -10.82 15.13 -1.46
C VAL A 248 -10.58 16.60 -1.82
N PHE A 249 -9.96 17.37 -0.93
CA PHE A 249 -9.83 18.81 -1.18
C PHE A 249 -8.78 19.14 -2.26
N GLU A 250 -7.72 18.37 -2.44
CA GLU A 250 -6.81 18.54 -3.57
C GLU A 250 -7.52 18.37 -4.92
N ALA A 251 -8.50 17.48 -5.01
CA ALA A 251 -9.30 17.34 -6.21
C ALA A 251 -10.12 18.61 -6.51
N TYR A 252 -10.69 19.27 -5.49
CA TYR A 252 -11.32 20.57 -5.67
C TYR A 252 -10.35 21.65 -6.13
N TYR A 253 -9.10 21.64 -5.61
CA TYR A 253 -8.07 22.55 -6.08
C TYR A 253 -7.74 22.35 -7.56
N VAL A 254 -7.56 21.10 -7.98
CA VAL A 254 -7.26 20.76 -9.39
C VAL A 254 -8.40 21.17 -10.32
N LEU A 255 -9.66 21.02 -9.88
CA LEU A 255 -10.86 21.47 -10.58
C LEU A 255 -11.00 23.02 -10.66
N GLY A 256 -10.20 23.76 -9.87
CA GLY A 256 -10.33 25.20 -9.73
C GLY A 256 -11.53 25.64 -8.86
N GLU A 257 -12.11 24.70 -8.09
CA GLU A 257 -13.19 24.94 -7.14
C GLU A 257 -12.64 25.44 -5.80
N TYR A 258 -11.98 26.60 -5.84
CA TYR A 258 -11.21 27.14 -4.73
C TYR A 258 -12.03 27.44 -3.48
N ASP A 259 -13.33 27.75 -3.61
CA ASP A 259 -14.18 27.99 -2.45
C ASP A 259 -14.47 26.69 -1.71
N LEU A 260 -14.79 25.60 -2.42
CA LEU A 260 -14.95 24.27 -1.85
C LEU A 260 -13.63 23.74 -1.27
N PHE A 261 -12.51 23.96 -1.99
CA PHE A 261 -11.18 23.62 -1.50
C PHE A 261 -10.89 24.24 -0.13
N LEU A 262 -11.09 25.57 0.00
CA LEU A 262 -10.87 26.27 1.27
C LEU A 262 -11.84 25.83 2.37
N GLU A 263 -13.10 25.55 2.03
CA GLU A 263 -14.09 25.06 2.99
C GLU A 263 -13.65 23.71 3.60
N GLU A 264 -13.18 22.77 2.78
CA GLU A 264 -12.73 21.46 3.26
C GLU A 264 -11.39 21.57 4.02
N CYS A 265 -10.43 22.39 3.54
CA CYS A 265 -9.20 22.66 4.28
C CYS A 265 -9.47 23.25 5.67
N GLU A 266 -10.43 24.16 5.79
CA GLU A 266 -10.76 24.78 7.07
C GLU A 266 -11.38 23.81 8.09
N LYS A 267 -12.04 22.75 7.63
CA LYS A 267 -12.51 21.65 8.49
C LYS A 267 -11.35 20.79 9.01
N ALA A 268 -10.36 20.56 8.17
CA ALA A 268 -9.20 19.70 8.46
C ALA A 268 -8.03 20.43 9.14
N ILE A 269 -8.04 21.75 9.23
CA ILE A 269 -6.87 22.59 9.61
C ILE A 269 -6.31 22.29 11.02
N LEU A 270 -7.11 21.70 11.89
CA LEU A 270 -6.67 21.34 13.25
C LEU A 270 -5.86 20.04 13.27
N ASP A 271 -5.98 19.22 12.21
CA ASP A 271 -5.40 17.89 12.15
C ASP A 271 -4.14 17.83 11.29
N TYR A 272 -3.84 18.89 10.52
CA TYR A 272 -2.73 18.90 9.58
C TYR A 272 -1.78 20.09 9.78
N TYR A 273 -0.49 19.83 9.54
CA TYR A 273 0.54 20.87 9.47
C TYR A 273 0.60 21.44 8.06
N PHE A 274 0.14 22.68 7.88
CA PHE A 274 0.01 23.32 6.57
C PHE A 274 1.27 24.02 6.05
N ALA A 275 2.42 23.90 6.72
CA ALA A 275 3.64 24.58 6.31
C ALA A 275 4.04 24.30 4.86
N ASP A 276 3.83 23.06 4.41
CA ASP A 276 4.21 22.60 3.07
C ASP A 276 3.09 22.70 2.03
N TRP A 277 1.92 23.25 2.39
CA TRP A 277 0.77 23.28 1.50
C TRP A 277 0.72 24.54 0.64
N GLU A 278 1.61 24.65 -0.32
CA GLU A 278 1.70 25.79 -1.24
C GLU A 278 0.36 26.13 -1.91
N HIS A 279 -0.44 25.12 -2.27
CA HIS A 279 -1.75 25.28 -2.90
C HIS A 279 -2.80 25.94 -1.98
N TYR A 280 -2.70 25.74 -0.66
CA TYR A 280 -3.54 26.45 0.31
C TYR A 280 -3.20 27.94 0.36
N TYR A 281 -1.92 28.27 0.47
CA TYR A 281 -1.45 29.66 0.46
C TYR A 281 -1.75 30.36 -0.86
N TYR A 282 -1.51 29.67 -1.99
CA TYR A 282 -1.88 30.19 -3.30
C TYR A 282 -3.38 30.51 -3.36
N THR A 283 -4.23 29.63 -2.88
CA THR A 283 -5.69 29.80 -2.93
C THR A 283 -6.15 30.96 -2.04
N LEU A 284 -5.57 31.13 -0.84
CA LEU A 284 -5.86 32.28 0.02
C LEU A 284 -5.49 33.57 -0.71
N TRP A 285 -4.29 33.64 -1.32
CA TRP A 285 -3.85 34.82 -2.07
C TRP A 285 -4.73 35.10 -3.29
N PHE A 286 -5.01 34.09 -4.10
CA PHE A 286 -5.84 34.19 -5.30
C PHE A 286 -7.27 34.64 -4.99
N LYS A 287 -7.84 34.22 -3.87
CA LYS A 287 -9.20 34.60 -3.39
C LYS A 287 -9.20 35.92 -2.62
N ASN A 288 -8.12 36.69 -2.65
CA ASN A 288 -7.95 37.96 -1.92
C ASN A 288 -8.13 37.84 -0.39
N LYS A 289 -7.91 36.68 0.20
CA LYS A 289 -7.90 36.44 1.65
C LYS A 289 -6.50 36.75 2.23
N HIS A 290 -5.97 37.94 1.91
CA HIS A 290 -4.59 38.32 2.20
C HIS A 290 -4.30 38.39 3.71
N GLU A 291 -5.25 38.82 4.52
CA GLU A 291 -5.10 38.87 5.98
C GLU A 291 -4.82 37.48 6.54
N LYS A 292 -5.62 36.48 6.16
CA LYS A 292 -5.46 35.09 6.55
C LYS A 292 -4.16 34.48 6.02
N PHE A 293 -3.76 34.83 4.78
CA PHE A 293 -2.49 34.43 4.21
C PHE A 293 -1.31 34.88 5.09
N TYR A 294 -1.26 36.17 5.47
CA TYR A 294 -0.18 36.69 6.30
C TYR A 294 -0.21 36.14 7.73
N GLU A 295 -1.39 35.94 8.29
CA GLU A 295 -1.57 35.32 9.60
C GLU A 295 -0.91 33.94 9.65
N TYR A 296 -1.20 33.08 8.68
CA TYR A 296 -0.63 31.72 8.64
C TYR A 296 0.88 31.73 8.34
N ILE A 297 1.34 32.56 7.40
CA ILE A 297 2.77 32.67 7.12
C ILE A 297 3.53 33.13 8.38
N SER A 298 3.01 34.11 9.11
CA SER A 298 3.63 34.56 10.37
C SER A 298 3.64 33.48 11.43
N LYS A 299 2.49 32.82 11.62
CA LYS A 299 2.36 31.74 12.59
C LYS A 299 3.38 30.63 12.37
N TYR A 300 3.50 30.10 11.13
CA TYR A 300 4.45 29.03 10.83
C TYR A 300 5.91 29.49 10.92
N LYS A 301 6.19 30.73 10.50
CA LYS A 301 7.51 31.30 10.69
C LYS A 301 7.89 31.32 12.16
N ASP A 302 6.98 31.75 13.04
CA ASP A 302 7.23 31.84 14.48
C ASP A 302 7.38 30.42 15.09
N GLU A 303 6.60 29.46 14.66
CA GLU A 303 6.71 28.04 15.07
C GLU A 303 8.07 27.44 14.65
N ILE A 304 8.52 27.66 13.42
CA ILE A 304 9.82 27.16 12.94
C ILE A 304 10.96 27.81 13.77
N LEU A 305 10.90 29.12 13.99
CA LEU A 305 11.91 29.82 14.81
C LEU A 305 11.92 29.32 16.25
N GLN A 306 10.75 29.03 16.82
CA GLN A 306 10.64 28.43 18.14
C GLN A 306 11.26 27.04 18.19
N ASN A 307 10.98 26.17 17.21
CA ASN A 307 11.56 24.84 17.12
C ASN A 307 13.09 24.88 17.02
N ILE A 308 13.64 25.85 16.28
CA ILE A 308 15.11 26.08 16.23
C ILE A 308 15.67 26.40 17.60
N GLU A 309 15.04 27.32 18.34
CA GLU A 309 15.51 27.70 19.66
C GLU A 309 15.35 26.58 20.70
N GLU A 310 14.21 25.85 20.67
CA GLU A 310 14.01 24.70 21.54
C GLU A 310 15.02 23.59 21.24
N THR A 311 15.29 23.30 19.97
CA THR A 311 16.31 22.31 19.57
C THR A 311 17.72 22.73 20.03
N LYS A 312 18.07 24.00 19.97
CA LYS A 312 19.37 24.50 20.50
C LYS A 312 19.51 24.25 21.99
N MET A 313 18.42 24.37 22.75
CA MET A 313 18.41 24.23 24.21
C MET A 313 18.22 22.77 24.67
N ASP A 314 17.83 21.85 23.77
CA ASP A 314 17.59 20.47 24.09
C ASP A 314 18.92 19.69 24.24
N ASP A 315 19.11 19.06 25.40
CA ASP A 315 20.29 18.27 25.73
C ASP A 315 20.10 16.76 25.50
N ASP A 316 18.92 16.32 25.05
CA ASP A 316 18.58 14.90 24.88
C ASP A 316 19.05 14.29 23.54
N PHE A 317 19.74 15.06 22.70
CA PHE A 317 20.28 14.54 21.44
C PHE A 317 21.46 13.58 21.66
N SER A 318 21.50 12.51 20.86
CA SER A 318 22.54 11.48 20.94
C SER A 318 23.95 12.04 20.62
N CYS A 319 24.03 13.07 19.78
CA CYS A 319 25.27 13.79 19.47
C CYS A 319 24.98 15.18 18.87
N GLU A 320 25.98 16.07 18.95
CA GLU A 320 25.89 17.44 18.41
C GLU A 320 25.60 17.49 16.91
N LYS A 321 26.09 16.50 16.14
CA LYS A 321 25.82 16.42 14.71
C LYS A 321 24.33 16.24 14.42
N GLU A 322 23.66 15.34 15.13
CA GLU A 322 22.23 15.10 14.98
C GLU A 322 21.44 16.38 15.29
N LYS A 323 21.78 17.07 16.38
CA LYS A 323 21.19 18.37 16.75
C LYS A 323 21.33 19.40 15.63
N GLN A 324 22.51 19.52 15.05
CA GLN A 324 22.77 20.44 13.93
C GLN A 324 22.01 20.04 12.66
N ASP A 325 21.84 18.75 12.37
CA ASP A 325 21.07 18.27 11.23
C ASP A 325 19.59 18.66 11.37
N TYR A 326 19.00 18.61 12.59
CA TYR A 326 17.64 19.07 12.86
C TYR A 326 17.50 20.59 12.70
N ILE A 327 18.42 21.38 13.28
CA ILE A 327 18.41 22.84 13.14
C ILE A 327 18.47 23.23 11.67
N LYS A 328 19.36 22.62 10.92
CA LYS A 328 19.49 22.85 9.47
C LYS A 328 18.21 22.53 8.71
N SER A 329 17.52 21.44 9.06
CA SER A 329 16.24 21.10 8.46
C SER A 329 15.19 22.19 8.67
N TYR A 330 15.08 22.73 9.89
CA TYR A 330 14.18 23.85 10.17
C TYR A 330 14.56 25.15 9.44
N GLU A 331 15.86 25.44 9.30
CA GLU A 331 16.33 26.58 8.51
C GLU A 331 15.96 26.43 7.02
N GLU A 332 16.07 25.22 6.47
CA GLU A 332 15.64 24.91 5.10
C GLU A 332 14.12 25.07 4.93
N ASP A 333 13.32 24.67 5.93
CA ASP A 333 11.86 24.84 5.91
C ASP A 333 11.46 26.32 5.99
N LEU A 334 12.18 27.10 6.79
CA LEU A 334 11.98 28.55 6.84
C LEU A 334 12.27 29.21 5.48
N GLU A 335 13.36 28.83 4.83
CA GLU A 335 13.71 29.33 3.49
C GLU A 335 12.67 28.95 2.45
N LYS A 336 12.18 27.70 2.48
CA LYS A 336 11.09 27.24 1.60
C LYS A 336 9.82 28.07 1.80
N LEU A 337 9.39 28.30 3.05
CA LEU A 337 8.21 29.10 3.39
C LEU A 337 8.30 30.52 2.84
N ILE A 338 9.44 31.18 3.06
CA ILE A 338 9.68 32.55 2.58
C ILE A 338 9.70 32.59 1.04
N THR A 339 10.40 31.66 0.43
CA THR A 339 10.52 31.57 -1.04
C THR A 339 9.15 31.33 -1.68
N MET A 340 8.36 30.38 -1.17
CA MET A 340 7.00 30.07 -1.60
C MET A 340 6.11 31.32 -1.48
N SER A 341 6.11 31.97 -0.32
CA SER A 341 5.33 33.18 -0.08
C SER A 341 5.65 34.28 -1.10
N ASN A 342 6.93 34.52 -1.37
CA ASN A 342 7.38 35.50 -2.37
C ASN A 342 6.94 35.15 -3.80
N LYS A 343 7.05 33.89 -4.21
CA LYS A 343 6.62 33.42 -5.54
C LYS A 343 5.11 33.63 -5.74
N ILE A 344 4.31 33.27 -4.74
CA ILE A 344 2.85 33.45 -4.81
C ILE A 344 2.48 34.92 -4.95
N GLN A 345 3.12 35.81 -4.17
CA GLN A 345 2.80 37.23 -4.18
C GLN A 345 3.29 37.99 -5.41
N ASN A 346 4.46 37.65 -5.93
CA ASN A 346 5.17 38.48 -6.91
C ASN A 346 5.29 37.85 -8.29
N GLU A 347 5.20 36.52 -8.42
CA GLU A 347 5.45 35.79 -9.66
C GLU A 347 4.18 35.16 -10.26
N ASN A 348 3.03 35.39 -9.64
CA ASN A 348 1.77 34.71 -10.01
C ASN A 348 1.91 33.18 -10.09
N TYR A 349 2.76 32.62 -9.19
CA TYR A 349 3.05 31.21 -9.13
C TYR A 349 1.83 30.44 -8.65
N LYS A 350 1.39 29.46 -9.47
CA LYS A 350 0.33 28.51 -9.12
C LYS A 350 0.92 27.13 -8.92
N PRO A 351 0.85 26.56 -7.71
CA PRO A 351 1.27 25.17 -7.47
C PRO A 351 0.51 24.17 -8.34
N ILE A 352 1.21 23.15 -8.78
CA ILE A 352 0.63 22.06 -9.57
C ILE A 352 0.47 20.87 -8.66
N ILE A 353 -0.76 20.41 -8.48
CA ILE A 353 -1.09 19.18 -7.75
C ILE A 353 -1.41 18.10 -8.76
N LYS A 354 -0.82 16.93 -8.57
CA LYS A 354 -1.14 15.71 -9.30
C LYS A 354 -1.95 14.80 -8.37
N LEU A 355 -3.17 14.48 -8.79
CA LEU A 355 -3.95 13.46 -8.11
C LEU A 355 -3.38 12.09 -8.46
N GLU A 356 -2.98 11.32 -7.47
CA GLU A 356 -2.35 10.02 -7.62
C GLU A 356 -3.25 8.92 -7.05
N LEU A 357 -3.25 7.77 -7.70
CA LEU A 357 -3.91 6.57 -7.23
C LEU A 357 -2.89 5.47 -6.99
N TYR A 358 -3.18 4.62 -6.03
CA TYR A 358 -2.30 3.51 -5.63
C TYR A 358 -3.08 2.19 -5.69
N PRO A 359 -2.47 1.10 -6.19
CA PRO A 359 -3.08 -0.22 -6.12
C PRO A 359 -3.21 -0.67 -4.66
N GLU A 360 -4.20 -1.48 -4.38
CA GLU A 360 -4.31 -2.10 -3.07
C GLU A 360 -3.24 -3.18 -2.90
N TYR A 361 -2.55 -3.15 -1.75
CA TYR A 361 -1.51 -4.12 -1.44
C TYR A 361 -2.13 -5.39 -0.86
N GLY A 362 -2.39 -6.37 -1.73
CA GLY A 362 -2.85 -7.70 -1.32
C GLY A 362 -1.70 -8.64 -0.97
N CYS A 363 -1.98 -9.63 -0.15
CA CYS A 363 -1.03 -10.70 0.16
C CYS A 363 -0.69 -11.51 -1.11
N PHE A 364 0.60 -11.67 -1.42
CA PHE A 364 1.07 -12.51 -2.52
C PHE A 364 1.85 -13.76 -2.06
N LEU A 365 1.62 -14.21 -0.83
CA LEU A 365 2.11 -15.48 -0.31
C LEU A 365 1.14 -16.61 -0.73
N VAL A 366 1.59 -17.53 -1.59
CA VAL A 366 0.74 -18.63 -2.13
C VAL A 366 0.20 -19.51 -1.02
N ASP A 367 1.00 -19.79 0.00
CA ASP A 367 0.64 -20.68 1.10
C ASP A 367 0.32 -19.92 2.39
N CYS A 368 -0.25 -18.73 2.25
CA CYS A 368 -0.64 -17.92 3.40
C CYS A 368 -1.69 -18.64 4.26
N ILE A 369 -1.36 -18.96 5.51
CA ILE A 369 -2.29 -19.63 6.43
C ILE A 369 -3.44 -18.73 6.89
N ARG A 370 -3.33 -17.42 6.70
CA ARG A 370 -4.43 -16.46 6.99
C ARG A 370 -5.48 -16.44 5.89
N HIS A 371 -5.06 -16.49 4.63
CA HIS A 371 -5.90 -16.22 3.48
C HIS A 371 -6.23 -17.46 2.65
N ASN A 372 -5.31 -18.42 2.55
CA ASN A 372 -5.40 -19.54 1.61
C ASN A 372 -5.61 -20.91 2.29
N PHE A 373 -5.74 -20.92 3.62
CA PHE A 373 -5.95 -22.14 4.41
C PHE A 373 -7.21 -22.12 5.28
#